data_d6d34ce713e5424815fdcf4f5506f622
#
_entry.id   d6d34ce713e5424815fdcf4f5506f622
#
_cell.length_a   1.000
_cell.length_b   1.000
_cell.length_c   1.000
_cell.angle_alpha   90.00
_cell.angle_beta   90.00
_cell.angle_gamma   90.00
#
_symmetry.space_group_name_H-M   'P 1'
#
loop_
_entity.id
_entity.type
_entity.pdbx_description
1 polymer ?
#
loop_
_entity_poly.entity_id
_entity_poly.type
_entity_poly.pdbx_seq_one_letter_code
_entity_poly.pdbx_strand_id
1 'polypeptide(L)'
;MSDRLRKSTKKQVISIILVLTLLLSVILSGCPGQSSEIQNKKFRKFTETLFCQEVASNTVSLHYTLKDPGQYGIQDSPVTFGYFNTDKGTRKISTENTQAALKRFSYRKLSRENRLTYDVLDYYLELSKKESDYLLYEEPIGTVSGVQTQIPVLLSEYQFQSKEDVDAYLELMKTTPDYFNSL
;
A
#
# COMPACT_ATOMS: atom_id res chain seq x y z
N MET A 1 7.21 -9.76 73.34
CA MET A 1 6.86 -8.53 72.52
C MET A 1 7.41 -8.59 71.13
N SER A 2 8.49 -9.28 70.87
CA SER A 2 9.18 -9.38 69.55
C SER A 2 8.41 -10.13 68.46
N ASP A 3 7.68 -11.20 68.77
CA ASP A 3 6.98 -12.03 67.78
C ASP A 3 5.75 -11.37 67.13
N ARG A 4 5.05 -10.49 67.84
CA ARG A 4 3.91 -9.75 67.24
C ARG A 4 4.33 -8.70 66.22
N LEU A 5 5.45 -8.04 66.45
CA LEU A 5 6.01 -7.07 65.53
C LEU A 5 6.51 -7.75 64.22
N ARG A 6 7.14 -8.92 64.37
CA ARG A 6 7.62 -9.73 63.21
C ARG A 6 6.47 -10.32 62.35
N LYS A 7 5.33 -10.64 62.95
CA LYS A 7 4.12 -11.07 62.22
C LYS A 7 3.41 -9.91 61.50
N SER A 8 3.43 -8.70 62.08
CA SER A 8 2.83 -7.52 61.48
C SER A 8 3.63 -7.06 60.23
N THR A 9 4.95 -7.00 60.30
CA THR A 9 5.81 -6.64 59.15
C THR A 9 5.74 -7.66 58.04
N LYS A 10 5.65 -8.99 58.33
CA LYS A 10 5.46 -9.99 57.31
C LYS A 10 4.11 -9.84 56.58
N LYS A 11 3.02 -9.51 57.24
CA LYS A 11 1.72 -9.25 56.62
C LYS A 11 1.76 -7.99 55.73
N GLN A 12 2.43 -6.95 56.18
CA GLN A 12 2.58 -5.72 55.38
C GLN A 12 3.42 -5.97 54.13
N VAL A 13 4.54 -6.68 54.20
CA VAL A 13 5.36 -7.05 53.05
C VAL A 13 4.61 -7.90 52.02
N ILE A 14 3.83 -8.90 52.50
CA ILE A 14 3.00 -9.73 51.65
C ILE A 14 1.91 -8.89 50.95
N SER A 15 1.29 -7.93 51.64
CA SER A 15 0.29 -7.03 51.08
C SER A 15 0.90 -6.12 50.01
N ILE A 16 2.09 -5.59 50.25
CA ILE A 16 2.80 -4.74 49.27
C ILE A 16 3.19 -5.54 48.02
N ILE A 17 3.68 -6.77 48.18
CA ILE A 17 4.01 -7.65 47.05
C ILE A 17 2.75 -7.98 46.25
N LEU A 18 1.60 -8.23 46.91
CA LEU A 18 0.34 -8.53 46.24
C LEU A 18 -0.21 -7.33 45.48
N VAL A 19 -0.09 -6.13 46.02
CA VAL A 19 -0.44 -4.88 45.31
C VAL A 19 0.51 -4.61 44.13
N LEU A 20 1.79 -4.88 44.29
CA LEU A 20 2.79 -4.70 43.20
C LEU A 20 2.58 -5.70 42.07
N THR A 21 2.23 -6.96 42.37
CA THR A 21 1.90 -7.97 41.35
C THR A 21 0.59 -7.65 40.64
N LEU A 22 -0.39 -7.09 41.33
CA LEU A 22 -1.65 -6.64 40.75
C LEU A 22 -1.46 -5.42 39.84
N LEU A 23 -0.63 -4.47 40.23
CA LEU A 23 -0.23 -3.33 39.40
C LEU A 23 0.58 -3.77 38.17
N LEU A 24 1.50 -4.73 38.34
CA LEU A 24 2.28 -5.27 37.23
C LEU A 24 1.42 -6.02 36.20
N SER A 25 0.38 -6.73 36.68
CA SER A 25 -0.57 -7.42 35.79
C SER A 25 -1.42 -6.45 34.95
N VAL A 26 -1.78 -5.28 35.52
CA VAL A 26 -2.53 -4.22 34.78
C VAL A 26 -1.64 -3.55 33.71
N ILE A 27 -0.35 -3.38 33.99
CA ILE A 27 0.60 -2.79 33.01
C ILE A 27 0.90 -3.78 31.88
N LEU A 28 0.95 -5.09 32.16
CA LEU A 28 1.16 -6.14 31.16
C LEU A 28 -0.11 -6.45 30.35
N SER A 29 -1.29 -6.09 30.85
CA SER A 29 -2.58 -6.17 30.15
C SER A 29 -2.81 -4.93 29.28
N GLY A 30 -1.75 -4.42 28.60
CA GLY A 30 -1.92 -3.39 27.57
C GLY A 30 -3.05 -3.81 26.64
N CYS A 31 -4.13 -3.01 26.58
CA CYS A 31 -5.38 -3.32 25.89
C CYS A 31 -5.11 -3.93 24.51
N PRO A 32 -5.35 -5.22 24.28
CA PRO A 32 -5.11 -5.85 22.98
C PRO A 32 -5.92 -5.18 21.85
N GLY A 33 -7.03 -4.54 22.19
CA GLY A 33 -7.87 -3.81 21.28
C GLY A 33 -7.22 -2.53 20.73
N GLN A 34 -6.60 -1.71 21.59
CA GLN A 34 -5.96 -0.46 21.15
C GLN A 34 -4.75 -0.72 20.26
N SER A 35 -3.96 -1.76 20.54
CA SER A 35 -2.85 -2.18 19.68
C SER A 35 -3.33 -2.67 18.30
N SER A 36 -4.49 -3.36 18.26
CA SER A 36 -5.10 -3.82 17.01
C SER A 36 -5.68 -2.67 16.20
N GLU A 37 -6.35 -1.71 16.81
CA GLU A 37 -6.91 -0.54 16.14
C GLU A 37 -5.83 0.31 15.49
N ILE A 38 -4.76 0.62 16.22
CA ILE A 38 -3.60 1.36 15.70
C ILE A 38 -2.99 0.62 14.51
N GLN A 39 -2.84 -0.69 14.60
CA GLN A 39 -2.31 -1.52 13.52
C GLN A 39 -3.19 -1.43 12.27
N ASN A 40 -4.52 -1.54 12.43
CA ASN A 40 -5.46 -1.46 11.33
C ASN A 40 -5.47 -0.07 10.66
N LYS A 41 -5.38 1.00 11.45
CA LYS A 41 -5.27 2.37 10.92
C LYS A 41 -3.98 2.55 10.10
N LYS A 42 -2.84 2.06 10.62
CA LYS A 42 -1.56 2.11 9.89
C LYS A 42 -1.60 1.29 8.61
N PHE A 43 -2.22 0.12 8.64
CA PHE A 43 -2.36 -0.74 7.47
C PHE A 43 -3.21 -0.07 6.38
N ARG A 44 -4.38 0.48 6.73
CA ARG A 44 -5.20 1.22 5.78
C ARG A 44 -4.44 2.41 5.17
N LYS A 45 -3.70 3.17 5.98
CA LYS A 45 -2.86 4.26 5.48
C LYS A 45 -1.77 3.77 4.52
N PHE A 46 -1.16 2.63 4.81
CA PHE A 46 -0.18 2.00 3.92
C PHE A 46 -0.80 1.61 2.57
N THR A 47 -1.93 0.91 2.57
CA THR A 47 -2.62 0.50 1.33
C THR A 47 -3.15 1.68 0.54
N GLU A 48 -3.67 2.72 1.22
CA GLU A 48 -4.08 3.97 0.59
C GLU A 48 -2.89 4.68 -0.07
N THR A 49 -1.74 4.71 0.59
CA THR A 49 -0.52 5.29 0.02
C THR A 49 -0.08 4.55 -1.24
N LEU A 50 -0.09 3.21 -1.23
CA LEU A 50 0.23 2.42 -2.42
C LEU A 50 -0.75 2.69 -3.56
N PHE A 51 -2.05 2.74 -3.26
CA PHE A 51 -3.08 3.08 -4.23
C PHE A 51 -2.85 4.46 -4.86
N CYS A 52 -2.63 5.49 -4.03
CA CYS A 52 -2.38 6.85 -4.52
C CYS A 52 -1.11 6.93 -5.38
N GLN A 53 -0.04 6.22 -4.99
CA GLN A 53 1.20 6.17 -5.77
C GLN A 53 1.00 5.53 -7.14
N GLU A 54 0.25 4.43 -7.19
CA GLU A 54 -0.06 3.73 -8.44
C GLU A 54 -0.94 4.59 -9.36
N VAL A 55 -2.03 5.13 -8.84
CA VAL A 55 -2.97 5.95 -9.62
C VAL A 55 -2.33 7.25 -10.11
N ALA A 56 -1.50 7.89 -9.29
CA ALA A 56 -0.79 9.11 -9.66
C ALA A 56 0.47 8.86 -10.53
N SER A 57 0.79 7.61 -10.87
CA SER A 57 1.98 7.27 -11.65
C SER A 57 1.99 7.88 -13.05
N ASN A 58 0.81 8.09 -13.62
CA ASN A 58 0.63 8.77 -14.90
C ASN A 58 -0.79 9.32 -15.06
N THR A 59 -0.95 10.28 -15.96
CA THR A 59 -2.23 10.95 -16.24
C THR A 59 -3.34 9.98 -16.66
N VAL A 60 -3.04 8.94 -17.42
CA VAL A 60 -4.05 7.98 -17.90
C VAL A 60 -4.63 7.21 -16.73
N SER A 61 -3.77 6.64 -15.88
CA SER A 61 -4.22 5.95 -14.65
C SER A 61 -5.07 6.85 -13.77
N LEU A 62 -4.64 8.11 -13.57
CA LEU A 62 -5.37 9.06 -12.75
C LEU A 62 -6.74 9.38 -13.33
N HIS A 63 -6.79 9.74 -14.61
CA HIS A 63 -8.02 10.17 -15.30
C HIS A 63 -9.11 9.10 -15.30
N TYR A 64 -8.73 7.83 -15.54
CA TYR A 64 -9.70 6.73 -15.61
C TYR A 64 -10.04 6.09 -14.26
N THR A 65 -9.25 6.36 -13.21
CA THR A 65 -9.46 5.74 -11.90
C THR A 65 -10.19 6.65 -10.92
N LEU A 66 -9.90 7.96 -10.92
CA LEU A 66 -10.43 8.89 -9.93
C LEU A 66 -11.16 10.06 -10.58
N LYS A 67 -12.42 10.24 -10.19
CA LYS A 67 -13.21 11.41 -10.59
C LYS A 67 -12.71 12.70 -9.92
N ASP A 68 -12.24 12.60 -8.67
CA ASP A 68 -11.77 13.74 -7.87
C ASP A 68 -10.48 13.35 -7.15
N PRO A 69 -9.31 13.52 -7.81
CA PRO A 69 -8.00 13.21 -7.23
C PRO A 69 -7.68 14.02 -5.97
N GLY A 70 -8.23 15.25 -5.87
CA GLY A 70 -8.02 16.14 -4.72
C GLY A 70 -8.48 15.54 -3.40
N GLN A 71 -9.53 14.72 -3.39
CA GLN A 71 -10.01 14.02 -2.19
C GLN A 71 -8.96 13.05 -1.60
N TYR A 72 -8.05 12.57 -2.44
CA TYR A 72 -6.95 11.69 -2.06
C TYR A 72 -5.63 12.44 -1.85
N GLY A 73 -5.66 13.78 -1.95
CA GLY A 73 -4.46 14.62 -1.83
C GLY A 73 -3.52 14.54 -3.03
N ILE A 74 -4.00 14.03 -4.18
CA ILE A 74 -3.25 13.97 -5.43
C ILE A 74 -3.45 15.31 -6.13
N GLN A 75 -2.37 16.08 -6.29
CA GLN A 75 -2.39 17.40 -6.93
C GLN A 75 -1.89 17.36 -8.37
N ASP A 76 -0.87 16.54 -8.61
CA ASP A 76 -0.22 16.42 -9.91
C ASP A 76 0.05 14.95 -10.24
N SER A 77 0.05 14.64 -11.55
CA SER A 77 0.54 13.39 -12.08
C SER A 77 1.31 13.67 -13.38
N PRO A 78 2.36 12.89 -13.72
CA PRO A 78 3.08 13.07 -14.97
C PRO A 78 2.14 12.89 -16.17
N VAL A 79 2.17 13.86 -17.10
CA VAL A 79 1.38 13.76 -18.34
C VAL A 79 2.11 12.83 -19.31
N THR A 80 1.80 11.55 -19.21
CA THR A 80 2.45 10.48 -19.98
C THR A 80 1.59 9.22 -19.96
N PHE A 81 1.79 8.31 -20.90
CA PHE A 81 1.28 6.92 -20.85
C PHE A 81 2.10 6.04 -19.88
N GLY A 82 3.14 6.57 -19.25
CA GLY A 82 4.14 5.79 -18.54
C GLY A 82 5.27 5.34 -19.46
N TYR A 83 5.93 4.28 -19.06
CA TYR A 83 6.97 3.64 -19.88
C TYR A 83 7.02 2.13 -19.55
N PHE A 84 7.44 1.33 -20.53
CA PHE A 84 7.63 -0.09 -20.32
C PHE A 84 9.00 -0.35 -19.68
N ASN A 85 8.99 -0.68 -18.38
CA ASN A 85 10.23 -0.92 -17.65
C ASN A 85 10.79 -2.31 -17.94
N THR A 86 11.85 -2.39 -18.74
CA THR A 86 12.55 -3.62 -19.09
C THR A 86 13.63 -4.03 -18.07
N ASP A 87 13.93 -3.17 -17.08
CA ASP A 87 14.91 -3.49 -16.05
C ASP A 87 14.32 -4.43 -14.98
N LYS A 88 14.58 -5.71 -15.18
CA LYS A 88 14.21 -6.78 -14.26
C LYS A 88 14.68 -6.52 -12.82
N GLY A 89 15.88 -5.97 -12.65
CA GLY A 89 16.46 -5.69 -11.33
C GLY A 89 15.64 -4.66 -10.58
N THR A 90 15.33 -3.54 -11.21
CA THR A 90 14.53 -2.46 -10.64
C THR A 90 13.10 -2.92 -10.32
N ARG A 91 12.45 -3.65 -11.23
CA ARG A 91 11.10 -4.21 -10.99
C ARG A 91 11.08 -5.11 -9.75
N LYS A 92 12.04 -6.03 -9.67
CA LYS A 92 12.15 -6.98 -8.55
C LYS A 92 12.41 -6.26 -7.22
N ILE A 93 13.35 -5.33 -7.18
CA ILE A 93 13.69 -4.56 -5.96
C ILE A 93 12.48 -3.76 -5.48
N SER A 94 11.74 -3.10 -6.36
CA SER A 94 10.53 -2.35 -6.01
C SER A 94 9.48 -3.25 -5.37
N THR A 95 9.22 -4.41 -5.98
CA THR A 95 8.26 -5.40 -5.46
C THR A 95 8.71 -5.96 -4.10
N GLU A 96 10.00 -6.29 -3.95
CA GLU A 96 10.57 -6.80 -2.69
C GLU A 96 10.49 -5.77 -1.56
N ASN A 97 10.73 -4.49 -1.85
CA ASN A 97 10.60 -3.41 -0.88
C ASN A 97 9.15 -3.26 -0.39
N THR A 98 8.19 -3.31 -1.29
CA THR A 98 6.77 -3.24 -0.95
C THR A 98 6.34 -4.46 -0.14
N GLN A 99 6.79 -5.66 -0.50
CA GLN A 99 6.52 -6.89 0.25
C GLN A 99 7.16 -6.84 1.65
N ALA A 100 8.37 -6.33 1.78
CA ALA A 100 9.03 -6.16 3.07
C ALA A 100 8.28 -5.15 3.96
N ALA A 101 7.72 -4.08 3.39
CA ALA A 101 6.88 -3.13 4.11
C ALA A 101 5.56 -3.76 4.56
N LEU A 102 4.91 -4.56 3.70
CA LEU A 102 3.71 -5.32 4.03
C LEU A 102 3.95 -6.28 5.21
N LYS A 103 5.05 -7.02 5.20
CA LYS A 103 5.41 -8.00 6.24
C LYS A 103 5.72 -7.39 7.63
N ARG A 104 5.85 -6.08 7.74
CA ARG A 104 5.96 -5.38 9.04
C ARG A 104 4.64 -5.35 9.81
N PHE A 105 3.51 -5.60 9.14
CA PHE A 105 2.22 -5.65 9.81
C PHE A 105 1.97 -7.02 10.43
N SER A 106 1.49 -7.02 11.68
CA SER A 106 1.10 -8.25 12.35
C SER A 106 -0.26 -8.73 11.84
N TYR A 107 -0.27 -9.72 10.96
CA TYR A 107 -1.49 -10.30 10.36
C TYR A 107 -2.59 -10.60 11.38
N ARG A 108 -2.22 -11.21 12.53
CA ARG A 108 -3.18 -11.58 13.58
C ARG A 108 -3.90 -10.40 14.23
N LYS A 109 -3.31 -9.19 14.16
CA LYS A 109 -3.87 -7.95 14.70
C LYS A 109 -4.73 -7.20 13.69
N LEU A 110 -4.74 -7.61 12.43
CA LEU A 110 -5.58 -7.02 11.40
C LEU A 110 -7.03 -7.47 11.54
N SER A 111 -7.98 -6.61 11.17
CA SER A 111 -9.39 -6.94 11.02
C SER A 111 -9.57 -7.97 9.91
N ARG A 112 -10.73 -8.62 9.84
CA ARG A 112 -11.05 -9.57 8.78
C ARG A 112 -10.90 -8.95 7.38
N GLU A 113 -11.37 -7.74 7.22
CA GLU A 113 -11.29 -6.98 5.96
C GLU A 113 -9.83 -6.68 5.59
N ASN A 114 -9.05 -6.12 6.53
CA ASN A 114 -7.64 -5.81 6.28
C ASN A 114 -6.79 -7.07 6.08
N ARG A 115 -7.17 -8.21 6.66
CA ARG A 115 -6.52 -9.51 6.36
C ARG A 115 -6.75 -9.94 4.92
N LEU A 116 -7.99 -9.79 4.42
CA LEU A 116 -8.27 -10.08 3.02
C LEU A 116 -7.42 -9.20 2.09
N THR A 117 -7.35 -7.89 2.38
CA THR A 117 -6.50 -6.96 1.62
C THR A 117 -5.03 -7.35 1.70
N TYR A 118 -4.56 -7.76 2.89
CA TYR A 118 -3.19 -8.25 3.08
C TYR A 118 -2.91 -9.48 2.23
N ASP A 119 -3.80 -10.49 2.26
CA ASP A 119 -3.64 -11.74 1.53
C ASP A 119 -3.61 -11.52 0.01
N VAL A 120 -4.51 -10.66 -0.50
CA VAL A 120 -4.54 -10.29 -1.93
C VAL A 120 -3.26 -9.56 -2.34
N LEU A 121 -2.81 -8.60 -1.53
CA LEU A 121 -1.60 -7.83 -1.83
C LEU A 121 -0.34 -8.70 -1.74
N ASP A 122 -0.22 -9.58 -0.75
CA ASP A 122 0.94 -10.49 -0.61
C ASP A 122 1.00 -11.46 -1.80
N TYR A 123 -0.14 -12.02 -2.21
CA TYR A 123 -0.24 -12.88 -3.39
C TYR A 123 0.15 -12.13 -4.69
N TYR A 124 -0.37 -10.92 -4.87
CA TYR A 124 -0.04 -10.07 -6.02
C TYR A 124 1.47 -9.77 -6.08
N LEU A 125 2.07 -9.36 -4.96
CA LEU A 125 3.51 -9.07 -4.91
C LEU A 125 4.38 -10.32 -5.16
N GLU A 126 3.95 -11.50 -4.66
CA GLU A 126 4.62 -12.76 -4.97
C GLU A 126 4.57 -13.10 -6.48
N LEU A 127 3.40 -12.84 -7.10
CA LEU A 127 3.22 -13.06 -8.53
C LEU A 127 4.07 -12.09 -9.35
N SER A 128 4.02 -10.79 -9.04
CA SER A 128 4.82 -9.75 -9.71
C SER A 128 6.34 -9.99 -9.60
N LYS A 129 6.77 -10.53 -8.47
CA LYS A 129 8.17 -10.93 -8.31
C LYS A 129 8.55 -12.07 -9.26
N LYS A 130 7.69 -13.08 -9.42
CA LYS A 130 7.92 -14.20 -10.38
C LYS A 130 7.84 -13.70 -11.82
N GLU A 131 6.86 -12.85 -12.13
CA GLU A 131 6.67 -12.25 -13.45
C GLU A 131 7.91 -11.50 -13.93
N SER A 132 8.64 -10.84 -13.03
CA SER A 132 9.91 -10.18 -13.37
C SER A 132 10.94 -11.13 -13.99
N ASP A 133 10.86 -12.43 -13.74
CA ASP A 133 11.73 -13.43 -14.35
C ASP A 133 11.31 -13.81 -15.78
N TYR A 134 10.08 -13.48 -16.18
CA TYR A 134 9.46 -13.81 -17.45
C TYR A 134 9.17 -12.59 -18.33
N LEU A 135 9.81 -11.46 -18.06
CA LEU A 135 9.57 -10.19 -18.74
C LEU A 135 9.61 -10.29 -20.27
N LEU A 136 10.50 -11.10 -20.82
CA LEU A 136 10.62 -11.32 -22.28
C LEU A 136 9.46 -12.13 -22.90
N TYR A 137 8.56 -12.68 -22.08
CA TYR A 137 7.33 -13.32 -22.55
C TYR A 137 6.13 -12.36 -22.55
N GLU A 138 6.30 -11.14 -22.05
CA GLU A 138 5.29 -10.11 -22.23
C GLU A 138 5.28 -9.67 -23.70
N GLU A 139 4.10 -9.66 -24.30
CA GLU A 139 3.88 -9.17 -25.66
C GLU A 139 3.08 -7.86 -25.61
N PRO A 140 3.75 -6.72 -25.35
CA PRO A 140 3.06 -5.43 -25.23
C PRO A 140 2.43 -5.00 -26.57
N ILE A 141 2.99 -5.47 -27.70
CA ILE A 141 2.48 -5.22 -29.06
C ILE A 141 1.88 -6.53 -29.59
N GLY A 142 0.58 -6.57 -29.74
CA GLY A 142 -0.14 -7.76 -30.22
C GLY A 142 -1.24 -7.42 -31.21
N THR A 143 -1.64 -8.37 -32.04
CA THR A 143 -2.60 -8.12 -33.15
C THR A 143 -4.00 -7.73 -32.65
N VAL A 144 -4.41 -8.15 -31.46
CA VAL A 144 -5.77 -7.94 -30.94
C VAL A 144 -5.79 -7.04 -29.71
N SER A 145 -4.91 -7.30 -28.75
CA SER A 145 -4.93 -6.66 -27.43
C SER A 145 -3.66 -5.85 -27.11
N GLY A 146 -2.82 -5.60 -28.11
CA GLY A 146 -1.61 -4.80 -27.92
C GLY A 146 -1.90 -3.34 -27.65
N VAL A 147 -0.94 -2.64 -27.03
CA VAL A 147 -1.06 -1.20 -26.70
C VAL A 147 -1.34 -0.32 -27.89
N GLN A 148 -0.87 -0.70 -29.09
CA GLN A 148 -1.13 0.03 -30.34
C GLN A 148 -2.62 0.03 -30.73
N THR A 149 -3.41 -0.93 -30.26
CA THR A 149 -4.86 -0.98 -30.46
C THR A 149 -5.61 -0.34 -29.30
N GLN A 150 -5.07 -0.41 -28.09
CA GLN A 150 -5.72 0.12 -26.87
C GLN A 150 -5.59 1.63 -26.74
N ILE A 151 -4.43 2.21 -27.04
CA ILE A 151 -4.21 3.66 -26.91
C ILE A 151 -5.20 4.48 -27.75
N PRO A 152 -5.49 4.19 -29.02
CA PRO A 152 -6.51 4.93 -29.77
C PRO A 152 -7.89 4.87 -29.15
N VAL A 153 -8.28 3.71 -28.58
CA VAL A 153 -9.56 3.55 -27.89
C VAL A 153 -9.60 4.40 -26.63
N LEU A 154 -8.57 4.32 -25.79
CA LEU A 154 -8.45 5.17 -24.59
C LEU A 154 -8.56 6.66 -24.95
N LEU A 155 -7.83 7.09 -25.94
CA LEU A 155 -7.87 8.50 -26.38
C LEU A 155 -9.24 8.91 -26.94
N SER A 156 -9.97 8.00 -27.61
CA SER A 156 -11.30 8.31 -28.13
C SER A 156 -12.37 8.39 -27.03
N GLU A 157 -12.16 7.73 -25.92
CA GLU A 157 -13.06 7.72 -24.75
C GLU A 157 -12.67 8.76 -23.67
N TYR A 158 -11.62 9.54 -23.92
CA TYR A 158 -11.15 10.54 -22.95
C TYR A 158 -12.19 11.62 -22.72
N GLN A 159 -12.56 11.82 -21.44
CA GLN A 159 -13.62 12.77 -21.07
C GLN A 159 -13.03 14.10 -20.65
N PHE A 160 -13.45 15.17 -21.29
CA PHE A 160 -13.05 16.54 -20.96
C PHE A 160 -14.06 17.15 -19.98
N GLN A 161 -13.66 17.40 -18.75
CA GLN A 161 -14.46 18.07 -17.72
C GLN A 161 -14.00 19.51 -17.50
N SER A 162 -12.78 19.82 -17.87
CA SER A 162 -12.14 21.11 -17.71
C SER A 162 -11.24 21.47 -18.90
N LYS A 163 -10.75 22.71 -18.95
CA LYS A 163 -9.74 23.11 -19.95
C LYS A 163 -8.41 22.42 -19.70
N GLU A 164 -8.09 22.19 -18.44
CA GLU A 164 -6.87 21.49 -18.01
C GLU A 164 -6.82 20.05 -18.56
N ASP A 165 -7.98 19.39 -18.66
CA ASP A 165 -8.07 18.07 -19.30
C ASP A 165 -7.73 18.11 -20.79
N VAL A 166 -8.14 19.18 -21.49
CA VAL A 166 -7.80 19.35 -22.90
C VAL A 166 -6.29 19.57 -23.08
N ASP A 167 -5.70 20.43 -22.24
CA ASP A 167 -4.28 20.72 -22.29
C ASP A 167 -3.45 19.46 -21.95
N ALA A 168 -3.87 18.68 -20.94
CA ALA A 168 -3.26 17.39 -20.58
C ALA A 168 -3.39 16.36 -21.71
N TYR A 169 -4.56 16.26 -22.35
CA TYR A 169 -4.77 15.36 -23.48
C TYR A 169 -3.84 15.67 -24.66
N LEU A 170 -3.71 16.95 -25.03
CA LEU A 170 -2.82 17.37 -26.11
C LEU A 170 -1.34 17.10 -25.80
N GLU A 171 -0.95 17.29 -24.55
CA GLU A 171 0.40 16.95 -24.11
C GLU A 171 0.61 15.44 -24.07
N LEU A 172 -0.36 14.66 -23.59
CA LEU A 172 -0.33 13.21 -23.60
C LEU A 172 -0.11 12.65 -25.01
N MET A 173 -0.79 13.18 -26.00
CA MET A 173 -0.58 12.77 -27.40
C MET A 173 0.87 12.97 -27.88
N LYS A 174 1.56 14.03 -27.40
CA LYS A 174 2.98 14.27 -27.75
C LYS A 174 3.92 13.25 -27.13
N THR A 175 3.54 12.63 -26.00
CA THR A 175 4.36 11.60 -25.34
C THR A 175 4.20 10.20 -25.95
N THR A 176 3.28 10.03 -26.91
CA THR A 176 3.04 8.74 -27.57
C THR A 176 4.31 8.12 -28.18
N PRO A 177 5.16 8.86 -28.91
CA PRO A 177 6.40 8.29 -29.46
C PRO A 177 7.35 7.78 -28.39
N ASP A 178 7.47 8.48 -27.27
CA ASP A 178 8.37 8.07 -26.17
C ASP A 178 7.88 6.78 -25.52
N TYR A 179 6.56 6.65 -25.34
CA TYR A 179 5.98 5.42 -24.84
C TYR A 179 6.23 4.23 -25.77
N PHE A 180 5.99 4.38 -27.08
CA PHE A 180 6.26 3.31 -28.06
C PHE A 180 7.74 2.99 -28.19
N ASN A 181 8.64 3.94 -27.98
CA ASN A 181 10.07 3.70 -27.96
C ASN A 181 10.53 2.90 -26.72
N SER A 182 9.72 2.85 -25.67
CA SER A 182 10.02 2.07 -24.46
C SER A 182 9.60 0.60 -24.57
N LEU A 183 8.78 0.23 -25.56
CA LEU A 183 8.32 -1.13 -25.81
C LEU A 183 9.34 -1.96 -26.56
#